data_15b4d400055a1af89b3dfe32f5601f56
#
_entry.id   15b4d400055a1af89b3dfe32f5601f56
#
_cell.length_a   1.000
_cell.length_b   1.000
_cell.length_c   1.000
_cell.angle_alpha   90.00
_cell.angle_beta   90.00
_cell.angle_gamma   90.00
#
_symmetry.space_group_name_H-M   'P 1'
#
loop_
_entity.id
_entity.type
_entity.pdbx_description
1 polymer ?
#
loop_
_entity_poly.entity_id
_entity_poly.type
_entity_poly.pdbx_seq_one_letter_code
_entity_poly.pdbx_strand_id
1 'polypeptide(L)'
;MLELTMAAVSGQDAGATAGMTMAEAPSRPGAVLRVGRDGNECGLVTPEDWLFVSRVHLEFLCGPDGTWQVTWLRGSQPDPASEVRLAVGSHAQPLGYGATVALPYGGSGELIVQDRTEPRSVNVGFYHEV
;
A
#
# COMPACT_ATOMS: atom_id res chain seq x y z
N MET A 1 -11.45 12.29 -3.72
CA MET A 1 -10.63 12.02 -2.54
C MET A 1 -10.22 10.56 -2.48
N LEU A 2 -9.00 10.27 -2.15
CA LEU A 2 -8.55 8.90 -1.92
C LEU A 2 -8.44 8.65 -0.41
N GLU A 3 -9.11 7.61 0.06
CA GLU A 3 -9.03 7.14 1.45
C GLU A 3 -8.27 5.84 1.49
N LEU A 4 -7.31 5.74 2.40
CA LEU A 4 -6.54 4.53 2.64
C LEU A 4 -6.79 4.03 4.05
N THR A 5 -6.94 2.71 4.19
CA THR A 5 -7.04 2.03 5.48
C THR A 5 -5.99 0.93 5.51
N MET A 6 -5.10 0.97 6.50
CA MET A 6 -4.01 0.00 6.59
C MET A 6 -4.18 -0.89 7.80
N ALA A 7 -4.00 -2.19 7.60
CA ALA A 7 -3.98 -3.20 8.65
C ALA A 7 -2.72 -4.04 8.53
N ALA A 8 -2.02 -4.23 9.66
CA ALA A 8 -0.92 -5.16 9.77
C ALA A 8 -1.48 -6.49 10.28
N VAL A 9 -1.30 -7.57 9.51
CA VAL A 9 -1.90 -8.88 9.79
C VAL A 9 -0.81 -9.92 9.99
N SER A 10 -0.88 -10.66 11.11
CA SER A 10 -0.01 -11.80 11.37
C SER A 10 -0.84 -13.08 11.34
N GLY A 11 -0.44 -14.03 10.49
CA GLY A 11 -1.14 -15.31 10.37
C GLY A 11 -0.94 -16.28 11.53
N GLN A 12 0.00 -15.97 12.44
CA GLN A 12 0.23 -16.79 13.64
C GLN A 12 -0.84 -16.56 14.71
N ASP A 13 -1.42 -15.36 14.72
CA ASP A 13 -2.55 -15.01 15.56
C ASP A 13 -3.76 -14.82 14.66
N ALA A 14 -4.51 -15.87 14.43
CA ALA A 14 -5.67 -15.84 13.52
C ALA A 14 -6.62 -14.70 13.88
N GLY A 15 -6.68 -13.68 13.05
CA GLY A 15 -7.51 -12.50 13.26
C GLY A 15 -6.89 -11.39 14.08
N ALA A 16 -5.62 -11.53 14.51
CA ALA A 16 -4.94 -10.44 15.21
C ALA A 16 -4.51 -9.37 14.19
N THR A 17 -5.19 -8.26 14.21
CA THR A 17 -4.81 -7.06 13.48
C THR A 17 -4.11 -6.13 14.46
N ALA A 18 -2.87 -5.79 14.18
CA ALA A 18 -2.12 -4.83 15.01
C ALA A 18 -2.57 -3.41 14.66
N GLY A 19 -3.81 -3.09 15.01
CA GLY A 19 -4.38 -1.76 14.78
C GLY A 19 -4.71 -1.47 13.33
N MET A 20 -5.67 -0.58 13.12
CA MET A 20 -5.99 -0.02 11.82
C MET A 20 -5.65 1.47 11.83
N THR A 21 -4.97 1.93 10.80
CA THR A 21 -4.67 3.33 10.60
C THR A 21 -5.28 3.81 9.29
N MET A 22 -5.61 5.09 9.24
CA MET A 22 -6.26 5.69 8.08
C MET A 22 -5.50 6.93 7.63
N ALA A 23 -5.52 7.17 6.33
CA ALA A 23 -5.03 8.41 5.74
C ALA A 23 -5.90 8.75 4.54
N GLU A 24 -5.99 10.04 4.22
CA GLU A 24 -6.76 10.50 3.08
C GLU A 24 -6.10 11.72 2.44
N ALA A 25 -6.37 11.91 1.16
CA ALA A 25 -5.91 13.09 0.44
C ALA A 25 -6.92 13.47 -0.63
N PRO A 26 -7.09 14.78 -0.90
CA PRO A 26 -7.94 15.23 -1.99
C PRO A 26 -7.34 14.83 -3.34
N SER A 27 -8.20 14.54 -4.33
CA SER A 27 -7.78 14.17 -5.68
C SER A 27 -7.35 15.41 -6.47
N ARG A 28 -6.26 16.01 -6.03
CA ARG A 28 -5.63 17.17 -6.69
C ARG A 28 -4.34 16.71 -7.38
N PRO A 29 -4.02 17.23 -8.56
CA PRO A 29 -2.76 16.91 -9.23
C PRO A 29 -1.57 17.05 -8.29
N GLY A 30 -0.75 16.00 -8.21
CA GLY A 30 0.43 15.98 -7.36
C GLY A 30 0.21 15.58 -5.91
N ALA A 31 -1.04 15.33 -5.48
CA ALA A 31 -1.31 14.81 -4.14
C ALA A 31 -0.67 13.43 -3.97
N VAL A 32 -0.07 13.19 -2.80
CA VAL A 32 0.72 11.98 -2.52
C VAL A 32 0.33 11.41 -1.16
N LEU A 33 0.19 10.06 -1.11
CA LEU A 33 0.08 9.29 0.12
C LEU A 33 1.13 8.19 0.08
N ARG A 34 1.84 7.98 1.18
CA ARG A 34 2.92 6.98 1.26
C ARG A 34 2.71 6.01 2.41
N VAL A 35 3.12 4.77 2.18
CA VAL A 35 3.04 3.67 3.14
C VAL A 35 4.43 3.07 3.31
N GLY A 36 4.85 2.90 4.56
CA GLY A 36 6.17 2.32 4.87
C GLY A 36 6.52 2.44 6.34
N ARG A 37 7.76 2.08 6.67
CA ARG A 37 8.25 2.09 8.07
C ARG A 37 8.68 3.48 8.55
N ASP A 38 8.97 4.42 7.64
CA ASP A 38 9.48 5.73 8.00
C ASP A 38 8.33 6.70 8.32
N GLY A 39 8.16 6.99 9.62
CA GLY A 39 7.11 7.89 10.08
C GLY A 39 7.30 9.35 9.67
N ASN A 40 8.48 9.75 9.21
CA ASN A 40 8.72 11.10 8.70
C ASN A 40 8.28 11.28 7.25
N GLU A 41 8.27 10.18 6.48
CA GLU A 41 7.95 10.20 5.06
C GLU A 41 6.56 9.63 4.74
N CYS A 42 6.02 8.80 5.65
CA CYS A 42 4.80 8.05 5.39
C CYS A 42 3.65 8.52 6.26
N GLY A 43 2.47 8.68 5.65
CA GLY A 43 1.22 8.94 6.37
C GLY A 43 0.64 7.68 7.02
N LEU A 44 0.94 6.51 6.43
CA LEU A 44 0.60 5.21 7.01
C LEU A 44 1.90 4.49 7.36
N VAL A 45 2.11 4.26 8.66
CA VAL A 45 3.37 3.74 9.17
C VAL A 45 3.20 2.28 9.61
N THR A 46 3.99 1.39 9.02
CA THR A 46 3.99 -0.03 9.34
C THR A 46 4.87 -0.30 10.57
N PRO A 47 4.74 -1.49 11.22
CA PRO A 47 5.59 -1.84 12.34
C PRO A 47 7.08 -1.72 12.00
N GLU A 48 7.84 -1.09 12.88
CA GLU A 48 9.24 -0.76 12.65
C GLU A 48 10.13 -1.99 12.46
N ASP A 49 9.78 -3.09 13.11
CA ASP A 49 10.52 -4.36 13.07
C ASP A 49 10.08 -5.26 11.90
N TRP A 50 9.09 -4.86 11.11
CA TRP A 50 8.66 -5.61 9.93
C TRP A 50 9.51 -5.26 8.73
N LEU A 51 10.69 -5.86 8.65
CA LEU A 51 11.74 -5.50 7.70
C LEU A 51 11.44 -5.90 6.25
N PHE A 52 10.40 -6.69 6.01
CA PHE A 52 9.93 -6.96 4.65
C PHE A 52 9.27 -5.73 4.00
N VAL A 53 8.94 -4.72 4.80
CA VAL A 53 8.42 -3.44 4.34
C VAL A 53 9.59 -2.45 4.32
N SER A 54 9.76 -1.74 3.21
CA SER A 54 10.77 -0.71 3.06
C SER A 54 10.39 0.56 3.84
N ARG A 55 11.32 1.46 4.02
CA ARG A 55 11.07 2.76 4.67
C ARG A 55 9.93 3.50 4.00
N VAL A 56 9.96 3.59 2.66
CA VAL A 56 8.82 4.01 1.84
C VAL A 56 8.57 2.88 0.85
N HIS A 57 7.48 2.16 1.01
CA HIS A 57 7.20 0.95 0.25
C HIS A 57 6.27 1.20 -0.92
N LEU A 58 5.14 1.86 -0.65
CA LEU A 58 4.14 2.20 -1.64
C LEU A 58 3.95 3.71 -1.69
N GLU A 59 3.80 4.24 -2.90
CA GLU A 59 3.46 5.64 -3.10
C GLU A 59 2.21 5.74 -3.97
N PHE A 60 1.20 6.41 -3.45
CA PHE A 60 -0.03 6.74 -4.18
C PHE A 60 0.09 8.17 -4.65
N LEU A 61 -0.04 8.38 -5.94
CA LEU A 61 0.10 9.69 -6.58
C LEU A 61 -1.13 10.01 -7.43
N CYS A 62 -1.66 11.21 -7.24
CA CYS A 62 -2.77 11.72 -8.06
C CYS A 62 -2.24 12.41 -9.29
N GLY A 63 -2.70 11.99 -10.47
CA GLY A 63 -2.34 12.59 -11.74
C GLY A 63 -3.14 13.86 -12.05
N PRO A 64 -2.83 14.51 -13.16
CA PRO A 64 -3.46 15.78 -13.55
C PRO A 64 -4.95 15.65 -13.87
N ASP A 65 -5.43 14.46 -14.16
CA ASP A 65 -6.83 14.15 -14.45
C ASP A 65 -7.64 13.68 -13.24
N GLY A 66 -7.03 13.66 -12.05
CA GLY A 66 -7.66 13.17 -10.83
C GLY A 66 -7.60 11.64 -10.67
N THR A 67 -6.92 10.94 -11.56
CA THR A 67 -6.71 9.50 -11.47
C THR A 67 -5.53 9.20 -10.56
N TRP A 68 -5.73 8.28 -9.61
CA TRP A 68 -4.67 7.84 -8.71
C TRP A 68 -3.93 6.64 -9.29
N GLN A 69 -2.63 6.60 -9.03
CA GLN A 69 -1.80 5.44 -9.34
C GLN A 69 -0.98 5.07 -8.12
N VAL A 70 -0.59 3.81 -8.03
CA VAL A 70 0.27 3.31 -6.96
C VAL A 70 1.53 2.73 -7.56
N THR A 71 2.66 3.03 -6.92
CA THR A 71 3.97 2.52 -7.30
C THR A 71 4.55 1.75 -6.12
N TRP A 72 5.06 0.54 -6.40
CA TRP A 72 5.94 -0.15 -5.47
C TRP A 72 7.33 0.43 -5.67
N LEU A 73 7.74 1.29 -4.74
CA LEU A 73 9.00 2.02 -4.88
C LEU A 73 10.20 1.08 -4.79
N ARG A 74 11.10 1.22 -5.75
CA ARG A 74 12.32 0.44 -5.76
C ARG A 74 13.29 1.01 -4.73
N GLY A 75 13.64 0.17 -3.75
CA GLY A 75 14.62 0.54 -2.72
C GLY A 75 16.06 0.18 -3.13
N SER A 76 16.94 0.18 -2.14
CA SER A 76 18.36 -0.15 -2.34
C SER A 76 18.61 -1.65 -2.54
N GLN A 77 17.64 -2.50 -2.20
CA GLN A 77 17.78 -3.95 -2.33
C GLN A 77 17.44 -4.39 -3.76
N PRO A 78 18.29 -5.23 -4.39
CA PRO A 78 17.98 -5.77 -5.72
C PRO A 78 16.81 -6.75 -5.68
N ASP A 79 16.69 -7.55 -4.59
CA ASP A 79 15.60 -8.49 -4.38
C ASP A 79 14.79 -8.08 -3.16
N PRO A 80 13.50 -7.73 -3.31
CA PRO A 80 12.69 -7.37 -2.17
C PRO A 80 12.33 -8.61 -1.34
N ALA A 81 12.14 -8.41 -0.03
CA ALA A 81 11.73 -9.46 0.91
C ALA A 81 10.21 -9.64 0.96
N SER A 82 9.49 -8.97 0.09
CA SER A 82 8.03 -9.01 0.01
C SER A 82 7.54 -9.21 -1.41
N GLU A 83 6.25 -9.47 -1.54
CA GLU A 83 5.51 -9.46 -2.80
C GLU A 83 4.35 -8.52 -2.64
N VAL A 84 3.98 -7.82 -3.71
CA VAL A 84 2.85 -6.88 -3.70
C VAL A 84 1.82 -7.32 -4.73
N ARG A 85 0.55 -7.34 -4.31
CA ARG A 85 -0.59 -7.63 -5.20
C ARG A 85 -1.62 -6.54 -5.08
N LEU A 86 -2.27 -6.25 -6.21
CA LEU A 86 -3.45 -5.39 -6.25
C LEU A 86 -4.68 -6.26 -6.42
N ALA A 87 -5.62 -6.17 -5.48
CA ALA A 87 -6.89 -6.88 -5.53
C ALA A 87 -8.02 -5.89 -5.74
N VAL A 88 -8.80 -6.08 -6.82
CA VAL A 88 -9.97 -5.27 -7.14
C VAL A 88 -11.12 -6.23 -7.49
N GLY A 89 -12.20 -6.20 -6.72
CA GLY A 89 -13.29 -7.14 -6.88
C GLY A 89 -12.81 -8.58 -6.69
N SER A 90 -13.08 -9.45 -7.65
CA SER A 90 -12.63 -10.84 -7.65
C SER A 90 -11.28 -11.04 -8.35
N HIS A 91 -10.66 -9.97 -8.81
CA HIS A 91 -9.38 -10.03 -9.52
C HIS A 91 -8.23 -9.63 -8.63
N ALA A 92 -7.15 -10.40 -8.66
CA ALA A 92 -5.89 -10.05 -8.01
C ALA A 92 -4.77 -10.20 -9.04
N GLN A 93 -3.88 -9.19 -9.07
CA GLN A 93 -2.74 -9.20 -9.98
C GLN A 93 -1.48 -8.80 -9.23
N PRO A 94 -0.33 -9.37 -9.58
CA PRO A 94 0.93 -8.95 -8.98
C PRO A 94 1.30 -7.55 -9.44
N LEU A 95 1.89 -6.78 -8.53
CA LEU A 95 2.54 -5.51 -8.86
C LEU A 95 4.04 -5.75 -8.79
N GLY A 96 4.72 -5.51 -9.89
CA GLY A 96 6.18 -5.70 -9.97
C GLY A 96 6.96 -4.70 -9.14
N TYR A 97 8.12 -5.10 -8.69
CA TYR A 97 9.04 -4.23 -7.94
C TYR A 97 9.48 -3.06 -8.83
N GLY A 98 9.21 -1.84 -8.38
CA GLY A 98 9.44 -0.63 -9.16
C GLY A 98 8.36 -0.29 -10.18
N ALA A 99 7.30 -1.10 -10.27
CA ALA A 99 6.23 -0.88 -11.23
C ALA A 99 5.13 0.02 -10.67
N THR A 100 4.39 0.64 -11.58
CA THR A 100 3.25 1.51 -11.28
C THR A 100 2.00 0.97 -11.96
N VAL A 101 0.87 1.06 -11.26
CA VAL A 101 -0.43 0.68 -11.79
C VAL A 101 -1.46 1.76 -11.46
N ALA A 102 -2.39 2.00 -12.40
CA ALA A 102 -3.50 2.90 -12.16
C ALA A 102 -4.55 2.23 -11.27
N LEU A 103 -5.10 2.98 -10.31
CA LEU A 103 -6.23 2.54 -9.51
C LEU A 103 -7.54 2.78 -10.24
N PRO A 104 -8.59 2.00 -9.96
CA PRO A 104 -9.91 2.25 -10.53
C PRO A 104 -10.41 3.65 -10.20
N TYR A 105 -10.92 4.35 -11.18
CA TYR A 105 -11.56 5.66 -10.98
C TYR A 105 -12.92 5.46 -10.33
N GLY A 106 -13.09 6.01 -9.13
CA GLY A 106 -14.34 5.88 -8.38
C GLY A 106 -14.57 4.47 -7.83
N GLY A 107 -13.50 3.71 -7.60
CA GLY A 107 -13.61 2.35 -7.09
C GLY A 107 -12.87 2.11 -5.80
N SER A 108 -12.90 0.86 -5.36
CA SER A 108 -12.21 0.40 -4.17
C SER A 108 -11.44 -0.89 -4.46
N GLY A 109 -10.49 -1.19 -3.58
CA GLY A 109 -9.68 -2.38 -3.67
C GLY A 109 -8.66 -2.43 -2.55
N GLU A 110 -7.63 -3.25 -2.74
CA GLU A 110 -6.64 -3.49 -1.70
C GLU A 110 -5.27 -3.76 -2.31
N LEU A 111 -4.25 -3.15 -1.73
CA LEU A 111 -2.86 -3.53 -1.96
C LEU A 111 -2.44 -4.46 -0.82
N ILE A 112 -1.85 -5.60 -1.16
CA ILE A 112 -1.39 -6.58 -0.19
C ILE A 112 0.12 -6.70 -0.30
N VAL A 113 0.81 -6.31 0.77
CA VAL A 113 2.27 -6.46 0.89
C VAL A 113 2.52 -7.70 1.73
N GLN A 114 2.92 -8.79 1.08
CA GLN A 114 3.09 -10.10 1.69
C GLN A 114 4.55 -10.35 2.00
N ASP A 115 4.86 -10.75 3.26
CA ASP A 115 6.20 -11.24 3.62
C ASP A 115 6.45 -12.58 2.93
N ARG A 116 7.62 -12.72 2.30
CA ARG A 116 7.99 -13.95 1.60
C ARG A 116 8.36 -15.10 2.52
N THR A 117 8.77 -14.80 3.75
CA THR A 117 9.32 -15.80 4.68
C THR A 117 8.41 -16.15 5.83
N GLU A 118 7.54 -15.24 6.25
CA GLU A 118 6.65 -15.45 7.38
C GLU A 118 5.19 -15.16 7.00
N PRO A 119 4.21 -15.78 7.70
CA PRO A 119 2.80 -15.59 7.38
C PRO A 119 2.27 -14.26 7.94
N ARG A 120 2.73 -13.16 7.42
CA ARG A 120 2.27 -11.83 7.80
C ARG A 120 2.22 -10.92 6.57
N SER A 121 1.33 -9.92 6.63
CA SER A 121 1.12 -9.01 5.53
C SER A 121 0.71 -7.63 6.04
N VAL A 122 0.91 -6.63 5.19
CA VAL A 122 0.33 -5.30 5.36
C VAL A 122 -0.72 -5.14 4.27
N ASN A 123 -1.96 -4.93 4.68
CA ASN A 123 -3.09 -4.78 3.77
C ASN A 123 -3.53 -3.32 3.76
N VAL A 124 -3.50 -2.70 2.58
CA VAL A 124 -3.87 -1.31 2.40
C VAL A 124 -5.12 -1.24 1.53
N GLY A 125 -6.26 -1.09 2.18
CA GLY A 125 -7.53 -0.87 1.49
C GLY A 125 -7.59 0.55 0.95
N PHE A 126 -8.12 0.72 -0.26
CA PHE A 126 -8.33 2.05 -0.83
C PHE A 126 -9.77 2.23 -1.28
N TYR A 127 -10.23 3.46 -1.20
CA TYR A 127 -11.52 3.90 -1.74
C TYR A 127 -11.31 5.25 -2.41
N HIS A 128 -11.60 5.29 -3.72
CA HIS A 128 -11.53 6.54 -4.50
C HIS A 128 -12.92 7.13 -4.62
N GLU A 129 -13.20 8.15 -3.84
CA GLU A 129 -14.44 8.90 -3.87
C GLU A 129 -14.38 9.96 -4.97
N VAL A 130 -15.33 9.91 -5.88
CA VAL A 130 -15.46 10.86 -6.99
C VAL A 130 -16.76 11.63 -6.91
#